data_35b94c77b87ed159988f07dde1b5109d
#
_entry.id   35b94c77b87ed159988f07dde1b5109d
#
_cell.length_a   1.000
_cell.length_b   1.000
_cell.length_c   1.000
_cell.angle_alpha   90.00
_cell.angle_beta   90.00
_cell.angle_gamma   90.00
#
_symmetry.space_group_name_H-M   'P 1'
#
loop_
_entity.id
_entity.type
_entity.pdbx_description
1 polymer ?
#
loop_
_entity_poly.entity_id
_entity_poly.type
_entity_poly.pdbx_seq_one_letter_code
_entity_poly.pdbx_strand_id
1 'polypeptide(L)'
;MGTVIDTSGGALPGVTVTLTGSAIAPTTVVTGEAGRYLTPLVPPGDYNIAFVLSGFETRTVTGLKLGPGQTAVLDQELALAALSETVEVIAPAPKPPAPRPPPPPRPKVKPTEELLATVCGPRQPPAFSLARGRIVSHRDDTGRQLLGPGDVLRLDISDPDGVAPGQHFVIRRRFQTGDRGAAKRPQEFGEQTVGLAQILDKQGASATAIVVYACSEVLAGDTIEPYVAQPASYTVAAGTPRFDEPARIAFGEYDRTVAANGQLMVIDRGLMQNVHRGQRVTIFRRRQGDALPPLIIGEGVIVTVRPDSAALRIDRVTDAVMVGDLVALHR
;
A
#
# COMPACT_ATOMS: atom_id res chain seq x y z
N MET A 1 -6.64 -9.67 38.47
CA MET A 1 -8.07 -9.89 38.21
C MET A 1 -8.92 -9.04 39.10
N GLY A 2 -10.15 -8.75 38.72
CA GLY A 2 -11.06 -7.95 39.56
C GLY A 2 -12.37 -7.67 38.79
N THR A 3 -13.20 -6.81 39.42
CA THR A 3 -14.48 -6.37 38.87
C THR A 3 -14.49 -4.84 38.80
N VAL A 4 -15.09 -4.31 37.73
CA VAL A 4 -15.29 -2.87 37.59
C VAL A 4 -16.78 -2.60 37.62
N ILE A 5 -17.17 -1.65 38.50
CA ILE A 5 -18.56 -1.25 38.74
C ILE A 5 -18.69 0.27 38.59
N ASP A 6 -19.92 0.74 38.42
CA ASP A 6 -20.24 2.16 38.52
C ASP A 6 -20.55 2.55 39.98
N THR A 7 -20.76 3.85 40.25
CA THR A 7 -21.12 4.39 41.58
C THR A 7 -22.49 3.92 42.08
N SER A 8 -23.32 3.29 41.26
CA SER A 8 -24.59 2.67 41.64
C SER A 8 -24.47 1.16 41.97
N GLY A 9 -23.26 0.58 41.81
CA GLY A 9 -22.98 -0.84 41.98
C GLY A 9 -23.26 -1.67 40.74
N GLY A 10 -23.57 -1.04 39.60
CA GLY A 10 -23.80 -1.70 38.33
C GLY A 10 -22.48 -2.18 37.71
N ALA A 11 -22.45 -3.43 37.18
CA ALA A 11 -21.28 -3.95 36.50
C ALA A 11 -21.00 -3.17 35.21
N LEU A 12 -19.75 -2.80 34.97
CA LEU A 12 -19.34 -2.06 33.77
C LEU A 12 -18.64 -2.99 32.75
N PRO A 13 -19.35 -3.47 31.71
CA PRO A 13 -18.72 -4.15 30.58
C PRO A 13 -18.01 -3.15 29.65
N GLY A 14 -17.00 -3.62 28.93
CA GLY A 14 -16.29 -2.80 27.93
C GLY A 14 -15.24 -1.86 28.49
N VAL A 15 -14.94 -1.89 29.79
CA VAL A 15 -13.85 -1.10 30.38
C VAL A 15 -12.51 -1.62 29.89
N THR A 16 -11.72 -0.76 29.31
CA THR A 16 -10.34 -1.03 28.92
C THR A 16 -9.43 -0.96 30.14
N VAL A 17 -8.84 -2.08 30.52
CA VAL A 17 -7.92 -2.21 31.65
C VAL A 17 -6.51 -2.40 31.13
N THR A 18 -5.63 -1.42 31.31
CA THR A 18 -4.25 -1.44 30.82
C THR A 18 -3.27 -1.58 31.98
N LEU A 19 -2.50 -2.68 31.99
CA LEU A 19 -1.43 -2.93 32.94
C LEU A 19 -0.10 -2.50 32.36
N THR A 20 0.67 -1.70 33.07
CA THR A 20 2.02 -1.24 32.71
C THR A 20 3.01 -1.50 33.84
N GLY A 21 4.24 -1.86 33.49
CA GLY A 21 5.33 -2.10 34.45
C GLY A 21 6.67 -2.14 33.76
N SER A 22 7.77 -2.04 34.53
CA SER A 22 9.13 -2.04 33.95
C SER A 22 9.55 -3.38 33.32
N ALA A 23 8.87 -4.48 33.71
CA ALA A 23 9.23 -5.85 33.31
C ALA A 23 8.35 -6.41 32.16
N ILE A 24 7.34 -5.66 31.70
CA ILE A 24 6.40 -6.10 30.66
C ILE A 24 6.07 -4.97 29.69
N ALA A 25 5.75 -5.34 28.44
CA ALA A 25 5.07 -4.42 27.54
C ALA A 25 3.65 -4.09 28.06
N PRO A 26 3.09 -2.90 27.77
CA PRO A 26 1.72 -2.57 28.14
C PRO A 26 0.75 -3.66 27.71
N THR A 27 0.03 -4.23 28.68
CA THR A 27 -0.92 -5.34 28.44
C THR A 27 -2.33 -4.83 28.69
N THR A 28 -3.23 -5.01 27.71
CA THR A 28 -4.59 -4.53 27.77
C THR A 28 -5.59 -5.68 27.75
N VAL A 29 -6.59 -5.61 28.62
CA VAL A 29 -7.76 -6.51 28.64
C VAL A 29 -9.04 -5.69 28.76
N VAL A 30 -10.17 -6.27 28.39
CA VAL A 30 -11.49 -5.60 28.45
C VAL A 30 -12.40 -6.37 29.41
N THR A 31 -13.21 -5.65 30.19
CA THR A 31 -14.18 -6.27 31.11
C THR A 31 -15.32 -6.93 30.33
N GLY A 32 -15.71 -8.13 30.77
CA GLY A 32 -16.86 -8.86 30.25
C GLY A 32 -18.21 -8.34 30.76
N GLU A 33 -19.31 -9.01 30.39
CA GLU A 33 -20.69 -8.60 30.73
C GLU A 33 -20.95 -8.37 32.23
N ALA A 34 -20.28 -9.13 33.11
CA ALA A 34 -20.38 -8.96 34.57
C ALA A 34 -19.34 -7.98 35.14
N GLY A 35 -18.71 -7.14 34.31
CA GLY A 35 -17.67 -6.19 34.72
C GLY A 35 -16.35 -6.83 35.13
N ARG A 36 -16.18 -8.14 34.94
CA ARG A 36 -14.98 -8.89 35.36
C ARG A 36 -13.87 -8.79 34.35
N TYR A 37 -12.62 -8.70 34.83
CA TYR A 37 -11.43 -8.78 34.01
C TYR A 37 -10.37 -9.72 34.59
N LEU A 38 -9.59 -10.32 33.70
CA LEU A 38 -8.45 -11.19 34.04
C LEU A 38 -7.25 -10.80 33.19
N THR A 39 -6.17 -10.37 33.83
CA THR A 39 -4.90 -10.12 33.14
C THR A 39 -4.11 -11.42 32.96
N PRO A 40 -3.29 -11.54 31.92
CA PRO A 40 -2.33 -12.63 31.80
C PRO A 40 -1.40 -12.69 32.99
N LEU A 41 -0.72 -13.84 33.14
CA LEU A 41 0.35 -13.97 34.16
C LEU A 41 1.49 -13.02 33.84
N VAL A 42 1.91 -12.25 34.84
CA VAL A 42 3.02 -11.29 34.73
C VAL A 42 4.12 -11.61 35.73
N PRO A 43 5.41 -11.30 35.42
CA PRO A 43 6.51 -11.48 36.36
C PRO A 43 6.31 -10.70 37.66
N PRO A 44 6.99 -11.07 38.76
CA PRO A 44 7.02 -10.23 39.97
C PRO A 44 7.58 -8.84 39.66
N GLY A 45 6.97 -7.78 40.24
CA GLY A 45 7.39 -6.42 39.97
C GLY A 45 6.37 -5.36 40.44
N ASP A 46 6.69 -4.10 40.12
CA ASP A 46 5.82 -2.96 40.39
C ASP A 46 5.02 -2.60 39.13
N TYR A 47 3.71 -2.43 39.29
CA TYR A 47 2.78 -2.22 38.20
C TYR A 47 1.85 -1.02 38.44
N ASN A 48 1.42 -0.43 37.33
CA ASN A 48 0.32 0.54 37.31
C ASN A 48 -0.82 -0.03 36.45
N ILE A 49 -2.07 0.21 36.88
CA ILE A 49 -3.26 -0.24 36.17
C ILE A 49 -4.15 0.98 35.90
N ALA A 50 -4.50 1.17 34.63
CA ALA A 50 -5.44 2.20 34.20
C ALA A 50 -6.77 1.57 33.75
N PHE A 51 -7.90 2.16 34.14
CA PHE A 51 -9.25 1.79 33.78
C PHE A 51 -9.88 2.92 32.98
N VAL A 52 -10.29 2.65 31.74
CA VAL A 52 -10.83 3.64 30.81
C VAL A 52 -12.12 3.13 30.19
N LEU A 53 -13.19 3.93 30.30
CA LEU A 53 -14.47 3.70 29.61
C LEU A 53 -15.02 5.07 29.16
N SER A 54 -15.51 5.13 27.92
CA SER A 54 -16.10 6.37 27.39
C SER A 54 -17.31 6.80 28.22
N GLY A 55 -17.34 8.07 28.67
CA GLY A 55 -18.38 8.61 29.54
C GLY A 55 -18.11 8.45 31.03
N PHE A 56 -17.00 7.82 31.44
CA PHE A 56 -16.57 7.66 32.82
C PHE A 56 -15.21 8.33 33.07
N GLU A 57 -14.95 8.67 34.31
CA GLU A 57 -13.66 9.19 34.75
C GLU A 57 -12.58 8.09 34.62
N THR A 58 -11.43 8.41 33.99
CA THR A 58 -10.30 7.51 33.99
C THR A 58 -9.73 7.31 35.38
N ARG A 59 -9.62 6.05 35.80
CA ARG A 59 -9.04 5.71 37.11
C ARG A 59 -7.68 5.01 36.88
N THR A 60 -6.67 5.47 37.64
CA THR A 60 -5.33 4.86 37.61
C THR A 60 -4.90 4.46 39.00
N VAL A 61 -4.53 3.22 39.20
CA VAL A 61 -3.93 2.69 40.42
C VAL A 61 -2.43 2.50 40.16
N THR A 62 -1.62 3.18 40.96
CA THR A 62 -0.16 3.15 40.84
C THR A 62 0.49 2.37 41.96
N GLY A 63 1.66 1.78 41.72
CA GLY A 63 2.46 1.12 42.75
C GLY A 63 1.93 -0.22 43.25
N LEU A 64 1.19 -0.96 42.41
CA LEU A 64 0.75 -2.32 42.72
C LEU A 64 1.97 -3.26 42.70
N LYS A 65 2.34 -3.80 43.87
CA LYS A 65 3.47 -4.75 43.98
C LYS A 65 2.96 -6.19 43.88
N LEU A 66 3.55 -6.96 42.96
CA LEU A 66 3.27 -8.38 42.80
C LEU A 66 4.52 -9.19 43.13
N GLY A 67 4.40 -10.06 44.11
CA GLY A 67 5.42 -11.05 44.47
C GLY A 67 5.35 -12.32 43.59
N PRO A 68 6.34 -13.22 43.69
CA PRO A 68 6.36 -14.51 43.00
C PRO A 68 5.10 -15.33 43.34
N GLY A 69 4.31 -15.75 42.33
CA GLY A 69 3.11 -16.56 42.50
C GLY A 69 1.92 -15.81 43.14
N GLN A 70 2.01 -14.52 43.35
CA GLN A 70 0.95 -13.74 43.99
C GLN A 70 -0.13 -13.37 42.96
N THR A 71 -1.39 -13.51 43.38
CA THR A 71 -2.55 -13.01 42.64
C THR A 71 -3.12 -11.81 43.38
N ALA A 72 -3.21 -10.66 42.71
CA ALA A 72 -3.91 -9.48 43.25
C ALA A 72 -5.35 -9.46 42.69
N VAL A 73 -6.29 -9.22 43.62
CA VAL A 73 -7.69 -8.90 43.28
C VAL A 73 -7.83 -7.38 43.44
N LEU A 74 -8.21 -6.70 42.36
CA LEU A 74 -8.39 -5.25 42.36
C LEU A 74 -9.74 -4.89 41.76
N ASP A 75 -10.71 -4.64 42.63
CA ASP A 75 -12.02 -4.14 42.25
C ASP A 75 -11.97 -2.62 42.17
N GLN A 76 -12.63 -2.05 41.16
CA GLN A 76 -12.57 -0.62 40.90
C GLN A 76 -13.96 -0.07 40.60
N GLU A 77 -14.25 1.08 41.21
CA GLU A 77 -15.45 1.88 40.94
C GLU A 77 -15.09 3.04 40.01
N LEU A 78 -15.89 3.24 38.94
CA LEU A 78 -15.77 4.37 38.04
C LEU A 78 -16.95 5.32 38.18
N ALA A 79 -16.66 6.61 38.38
CA ALA A 79 -17.66 7.66 38.37
C ALA A 79 -17.95 8.12 36.92
N LEU A 80 -19.18 8.57 36.65
CA LEU A 80 -19.50 9.24 35.40
C LEU A 80 -18.66 10.52 35.28
N ALA A 81 -18.09 10.76 34.09
CA ALA A 81 -17.38 12.00 33.82
C ALA A 81 -18.34 13.18 33.93
N ALA A 82 -18.13 14.06 34.92
CA ALA A 82 -18.90 15.28 35.05
C ALA A 82 -18.57 16.20 33.86
N LEU A 83 -19.59 16.70 33.17
CA LEU A 83 -19.47 17.80 32.22
C LEU A 83 -19.16 19.09 33.01
N SER A 84 -17.91 19.31 33.35
CA SER A 84 -17.45 20.54 33.99
C SER A 84 -16.70 21.39 32.97
N GLU A 85 -17.35 22.38 32.40
CA GLU A 85 -16.67 23.57 31.89
C GLU A 85 -16.10 24.36 33.08
N THR A 86 -14.87 24.08 33.45
CA THR A 86 -14.15 24.91 34.40
C THR A 86 -13.05 25.65 33.67
N VAL A 87 -13.25 26.93 33.41
CA VAL A 87 -12.20 27.84 32.96
C VAL A 87 -11.34 28.18 34.18
N GLU A 88 -10.27 27.49 34.41
CA GLU A 88 -9.27 27.81 35.41
C GLU A 88 -8.09 28.52 34.77
N VAL A 89 -7.92 29.81 35.06
CA VAL A 89 -6.77 30.61 34.66
C VAL A 89 -5.59 30.27 35.55
N ILE A 90 -4.68 29.43 35.09
CA ILE A 90 -3.41 29.13 35.79
C ILE A 90 -2.25 29.74 34.96
N ALA A 91 -1.33 30.41 35.69
CA ALA A 91 -0.09 31.01 35.19
C ALA A 91 0.78 30.03 34.39
N PRO A 92 1.63 30.51 33.45
CA PRO A 92 2.18 29.68 32.36
C PRO A 92 3.16 28.64 32.87
N ALA A 93 2.72 27.39 32.83
CA ALA A 93 3.60 26.22 32.83
C ALA A 93 4.35 26.07 31.48
N PRO A 94 5.50 25.39 31.42
CA PRO A 94 6.25 25.25 30.18
C PRO A 94 5.38 24.66 29.10
N LYS A 95 5.35 25.34 27.96
CA LYS A 95 4.52 25.08 26.78
C LYS A 95 4.55 23.59 26.41
N PRO A 96 3.41 22.87 26.47
CA PRO A 96 3.36 21.50 25.96
C PRO A 96 3.77 21.51 24.47
N PRO A 97 4.39 20.45 23.96
CA PRO A 97 4.67 20.35 22.54
C PRO A 97 3.36 20.60 21.78
N ALA A 98 3.41 21.48 20.78
CA ALA A 98 2.26 21.89 20.00
C ALA A 98 1.46 20.66 19.55
N PRO A 99 0.11 20.68 19.65
CA PRO A 99 -0.71 19.59 19.15
C PRO A 99 -0.29 19.33 17.70
N ARG A 100 -0.02 18.05 17.36
CA ARG A 100 0.30 17.69 16.00
C ARG A 100 -0.77 18.26 15.08
N PRO A 101 -0.38 18.96 14.01
CA PRO A 101 -1.36 19.48 13.07
C PRO A 101 -2.29 18.32 12.66
N PRO A 102 -3.58 18.57 12.49
CA PRO A 102 -4.50 17.55 12.01
C PRO A 102 -3.92 16.96 10.72
N PRO A 103 -4.05 15.64 10.50
CA PRO A 103 -3.57 15.04 9.28
C PRO A 103 -4.12 15.83 8.09
N PRO A 104 -3.30 16.12 7.08
CA PRO A 104 -3.75 16.88 5.92
C PRO A 104 -5.02 16.22 5.36
N PRO A 105 -5.98 17.03 4.87
CA PRO A 105 -7.23 16.51 4.33
C PRO A 105 -6.88 15.46 3.26
N ARG A 106 -7.49 14.28 3.35
CA ARG A 106 -7.27 13.18 2.41
C ARG A 106 -7.46 13.71 0.99
N PRO A 107 -6.45 13.66 0.14
CA PRO A 107 -6.60 14.11 -1.23
C PRO A 107 -7.67 13.23 -1.90
N LYS A 108 -8.80 13.83 -2.27
CA LYS A 108 -9.85 13.19 -3.05
C LYS A 108 -9.44 13.20 -4.53
N VAL A 109 -8.35 12.51 -4.86
CA VAL A 109 -8.01 12.27 -6.25
C VAL A 109 -8.91 11.14 -6.72
N LYS A 110 -9.96 11.45 -7.49
CA LYS A 110 -10.63 10.46 -8.33
C LYS A 110 -9.80 10.37 -9.62
N PRO A 111 -8.99 9.34 -9.81
CA PRO A 111 -8.27 9.19 -11.06
C PRO A 111 -9.30 8.87 -12.16
N THR A 112 -9.16 9.50 -13.31
CA THR A 112 -9.88 9.10 -14.51
C THR A 112 -9.39 7.72 -14.95
N GLU A 113 -10.22 6.93 -15.66
CA GLU A 113 -9.81 5.61 -16.19
C GLU A 113 -8.52 5.69 -17.00
N GLU A 114 -8.29 6.77 -17.71
CA GLU A 114 -7.05 7.02 -18.48
C GLU A 114 -5.82 7.22 -17.57
N LEU A 115 -5.99 7.87 -16.42
CA LEU A 115 -4.90 8.00 -15.43
C LEU A 115 -4.58 6.63 -14.82
N LEU A 116 -5.59 5.79 -14.59
CA LEU A 116 -5.43 4.44 -14.06
C LEU A 116 -4.60 3.56 -15.00
N ALA A 117 -4.90 3.58 -16.29
CA ALA A 117 -4.14 2.81 -17.30
C ALA A 117 -2.66 3.24 -17.40
N THR A 118 -2.35 4.50 -17.05
CA THR A 118 -0.99 5.03 -17.06
C THR A 118 -0.24 4.83 -15.75
N VAL A 119 -0.96 4.85 -14.62
CA VAL A 119 -0.37 4.71 -13.28
C VAL A 119 -0.34 3.26 -12.83
N CYS A 120 -1.40 2.49 -13.14
CA CYS A 120 -1.52 1.09 -12.78
C CYS A 120 -1.13 0.22 -13.97
N GLY A 121 -0.06 -0.51 -13.91
CA GLY A 121 0.27 -1.43 -14.98
C GLY A 121 1.67 -2.02 -14.87
N PRO A 122 1.93 -3.08 -15.65
CA PRO A 122 3.23 -3.70 -15.72
C PRO A 122 4.20 -2.84 -16.56
N ARG A 123 5.47 -2.97 -16.25
CA ARG A 123 6.54 -2.38 -17.05
C ARG A 123 7.80 -3.24 -17.02
N GLN A 124 8.66 -3.07 -18.01
CA GLN A 124 10.05 -3.54 -17.95
C GLN A 124 10.79 -2.73 -16.87
N PRO A 125 11.53 -3.37 -15.93
CA PRO A 125 12.39 -2.65 -15.01
C PRO A 125 13.43 -1.82 -15.76
N PRO A 126 13.73 -0.60 -15.32
CA PRO A 126 14.83 0.17 -15.89
C PRO A 126 16.18 -0.50 -15.59
N ALA A 127 17.18 -0.24 -16.43
CA ALA A 127 18.54 -0.77 -16.24
C ALA A 127 19.15 -0.36 -14.89
N PHE A 128 18.77 0.82 -14.37
CA PHE A 128 19.18 1.30 -13.05
C PHE A 128 17.94 1.48 -12.18
N SER A 129 18.07 1.12 -10.90
CA SER A 129 16.99 1.31 -9.94
C SER A 129 16.70 2.80 -9.75
N LEU A 130 15.43 3.18 -9.90
CA LEU A 130 14.92 4.52 -9.58
C LEU A 130 14.31 4.59 -8.18
N ALA A 131 14.36 3.49 -7.43
CA ALA A 131 13.80 3.42 -6.10
C ALA A 131 14.53 4.36 -5.14
N ARG A 132 13.76 5.13 -4.39
CA ARG A 132 14.24 6.04 -3.34
C ARG A 132 14.10 5.44 -1.94
N GLY A 133 13.43 4.31 -1.84
CA GLY A 133 13.19 3.61 -0.59
C GLY A 133 12.23 2.44 -0.77
N ARG A 134 11.85 1.84 0.36
CA ARG A 134 10.91 0.71 0.39
C ARG A 134 9.94 0.84 1.56
N ILE A 135 8.81 0.17 1.45
CA ILE A 135 7.81 0.07 2.50
C ILE A 135 8.27 -0.95 3.53
N VAL A 136 8.28 -0.57 4.80
CA VAL A 136 8.67 -1.44 5.91
C VAL A 136 7.43 -2.05 6.56
N SER A 137 6.44 -1.22 6.88
CA SER A 137 5.22 -1.64 7.58
C SER A 137 4.12 -0.58 7.47
N HIS A 138 2.94 -0.89 8.00
CA HIS A 138 1.98 0.13 8.40
C HIS A 138 2.55 0.96 9.55
N ARG A 139 2.21 2.26 9.62
CA ARG A 139 2.71 3.17 10.67
C ARG A 139 2.45 2.65 12.09
N ASP A 140 1.27 2.11 12.32
CA ASP A 140 0.81 1.71 13.65
C ASP A 140 1.17 0.26 14.00
N ASP A 141 1.96 -0.41 13.16
CA ASP A 141 2.46 -1.80 13.34
C ASP A 141 1.38 -2.81 13.75
N THR A 142 0.18 -2.64 13.20
CA THR A 142 -1.02 -3.40 13.57
C THR A 142 -1.04 -4.83 13.03
N GLY A 143 0.09 -5.34 12.52
CA GLY A 143 0.17 -6.65 11.88
C GLY A 143 -0.61 -6.75 10.55
N ARG A 144 -1.13 -5.63 10.04
CA ARG A 144 -1.78 -5.58 8.73
C ARG A 144 -0.76 -5.81 7.63
N GLN A 145 -0.99 -6.85 6.86
CA GLN A 145 -0.17 -7.17 5.68
C GLN A 145 -0.69 -6.53 4.40
N LEU A 146 -1.99 -6.26 4.33
CA LEU A 146 -2.64 -5.66 3.16
C LEU A 146 -2.95 -4.19 3.45
N LEU A 147 -2.36 -3.31 2.67
CA LEU A 147 -2.48 -1.85 2.82
C LEU A 147 -3.19 -1.27 1.60
N GLY A 148 -4.04 -0.29 1.83
CA GLY A 148 -4.86 0.33 0.81
C GLY A 148 -4.98 1.84 0.96
N PRO A 149 -5.84 2.50 0.17
CA PRO A 149 -6.00 3.95 0.19
C PRO A 149 -6.37 4.48 1.58
N GLY A 150 -5.61 5.49 2.03
CA GLY A 150 -5.76 6.11 3.34
C GLY A 150 -4.91 5.50 4.44
N ASP A 151 -4.28 4.34 4.21
CA ASP A 151 -3.33 3.76 5.17
C ASP A 151 -2.02 4.56 5.17
N VAL A 152 -1.42 4.67 6.36
CA VAL A 152 -0.15 5.36 6.55
C VAL A 152 0.98 4.33 6.61
N LEU A 153 1.93 4.48 5.72
CA LEU A 153 3.09 3.61 5.55
C LEU A 153 4.28 4.16 6.32
N ARG A 154 5.12 3.25 6.82
CA ARG A 154 6.48 3.55 7.24
C ARG A 154 7.45 3.11 6.16
N LEU A 155 8.35 4.00 5.80
CA LEU A 155 9.31 3.84 4.72
C LEU A 155 10.75 3.85 5.26
N ASP A 156 11.59 3.01 4.67
CA ASP A 156 13.03 3.07 4.76
C ASP A 156 13.57 3.74 3.49
N ILE A 157 14.21 4.90 3.63
CA ILE A 157 14.63 5.75 2.51
C ILE A 157 16.12 5.51 2.24
N SER A 158 16.42 5.07 1.02
CA SER A 158 17.78 4.83 0.55
C SER A 158 18.46 6.10 0.00
N ASP A 159 17.68 7.08 -0.47
CA ASP A 159 18.16 8.38 -0.94
C ASP A 159 17.35 9.51 -0.28
N PRO A 160 17.79 9.98 0.90
CA PRO A 160 17.06 10.98 1.65
C PRO A 160 16.94 12.34 0.94
N ASP A 161 17.90 12.71 0.11
CA ASP A 161 17.89 14.02 -0.59
C ASP A 161 16.84 14.05 -1.71
N GLY A 162 16.48 12.88 -2.24
CA GLY A 162 15.45 12.73 -3.27
C GLY A 162 14.02 12.63 -2.74
N VAL A 163 13.79 12.77 -1.41
CA VAL A 163 12.47 12.60 -0.78
C VAL A 163 12.14 13.79 0.11
N ALA A 164 10.99 14.42 -0.12
CA ALA A 164 10.51 15.54 0.69
C ALA A 164 8.99 15.41 1.00
N PRO A 165 8.51 15.96 2.13
CA PRO A 165 7.09 16.01 2.45
C PRO A 165 6.26 16.65 1.32
N GLY A 166 5.07 16.12 1.08
CA GLY A 166 4.17 16.54 0.00
C GLY A 166 4.45 15.91 -1.37
N GLN A 167 5.63 15.34 -1.60
CA GLN A 167 5.93 14.67 -2.86
C GLN A 167 5.14 13.38 -3.03
N HIS A 168 4.82 13.06 -4.29
CA HIS A 168 4.16 11.83 -4.70
C HIS A 168 5.16 10.82 -5.24
N PHE A 169 4.94 9.57 -4.87
CA PHE A 169 5.75 8.42 -5.29
C PHE A 169 4.85 7.30 -5.79
N VAL A 170 5.23 6.67 -6.89
CA VAL A 170 4.62 5.41 -7.31
C VAL A 170 5.16 4.27 -6.47
N ILE A 171 4.30 3.35 -6.10
CA ILE A 171 4.66 2.13 -5.38
C ILE A 171 4.84 1.02 -6.41
N ARG A 172 5.98 0.33 -6.38
CA ARG A 172 6.37 -0.70 -7.33
C ARG A 172 6.60 -2.04 -6.64
N ARG A 173 6.09 -3.08 -7.26
CA ARG A 173 6.39 -4.47 -6.91
C ARG A 173 7.14 -5.12 -8.05
N ARG A 174 8.27 -5.74 -7.73
CA ARG A 174 9.05 -6.53 -8.67
C ARG A 174 8.59 -7.98 -8.63
N PHE A 175 8.47 -8.60 -9.79
CA PHE A 175 8.11 -10.01 -9.92
C PHE A 175 9.00 -10.67 -10.99
N GLN A 176 9.18 -11.98 -10.85
CA GLN A 176 9.95 -12.75 -11.82
C GLN A 176 9.05 -13.07 -13.02
N THR A 177 9.59 -12.89 -14.24
CA THR A 177 8.92 -13.24 -15.49
C THR A 177 9.56 -14.49 -16.11
N GLY A 178 8.79 -15.21 -16.93
CA GLY A 178 9.26 -16.33 -17.71
C GLY A 178 8.98 -17.70 -17.10
N ASP A 179 9.22 -18.72 -17.93
CA ASP A 179 8.93 -20.12 -17.58
C ASP A 179 9.85 -20.61 -16.46
N ARG A 180 9.27 -20.91 -15.31
CA ARG A 180 9.95 -21.44 -14.13
C ARG A 180 10.64 -22.79 -14.35
N GLY A 181 10.42 -23.43 -15.51
CA GLY A 181 10.98 -24.73 -15.88
C GLY A 181 12.21 -24.69 -16.79
N ALA A 182 12.54 -23.55 -17.39
CA ALA A 182 13.66 -23.42 -18.33
C ALA A 182 14.98 -23.09 -17.61
N ALA A 183 15.71 -24.11 -17.23
CA ALA A 183 16.94 -24.06 -16.41
C ALA A 183 18.14 -23.29 -16.99
N LYS A 184 18.00 -22.50 -18.07
CA LYS A 184 19.13 -21.82 -18.73
C LYS A 184 18.86 -20.39 -19.26
N ARG A 185 17.76 -19.74 -18.91
CA ARG A 185 17.59 -18.32 -19.28
C ARG A 185 17.93 -17.44 -18.08
N PRO A 186 18.58 -16.27 -18.30
CA PRO A 186 18.75 -15.29 -17.22
C PRO A 186 17.37 -14.98 -16.63
N GLN A 187 17.30 -14.83 -15.29
CA GLN A 187 16.08 -14.44 -14.62
C GLN A 187 15.68 -13.05 -15.13
N GLU A 188 14.57 -12.99 -15.84
CA GLU A 188 13.97 -11.74 -16.26
C GLU A 188 12.97 -11.29 -15.18
N PHE A 189 12.85 -9.98 -15.00
CA PHE A 189 11.95 -9.40 -14.03
C PHE A 189 11.02 -8.40 -14.71
N GLY A 190 9.79 -8.40 -14.27
CA GLY A 190 8.82 -7.35 -14.49
C GLY A 190 8.62 -6.50 -13.24
N GLU A 191 8.07 -5.33 -13.41
CA GLU A 191 7.59 -4.49 -12.31
C GLU A 191 6.11 -4.17 -12.52
N GLN A 192 5.35 -4.19 -11.44
CA GLN A 192 3.96 -3.78 -11.40
C GLN A 192 3.82 -2.51 -10.56
N THR A 193 3.07 -1.53 -11.06
CA THR A 193 2.62 -0.44 -10.20
C THR A 193 1.49 -0.94 -9.33
N VAL A 194 1.66 -0.87 -8.02
CA VAL A 194 0.65 -1.29 -7.05
C VAL A 194 -0.09 -0.11 -6.42
N GLY A 195 0.44 1.10 -6.56
CA GLY A 195 -0.25 2.29 -6.04
C GLY A 195 0.55 3.57 -6.16
N LEU A 196 -0.01 4.62 -5.55
CA LEU A 196 0.56 5.95 -5.40
C LEU A 196 0.53 6.35 -3.93
N ALA A 197 1.63 6.86 -3.41
CA ALA A 197 1.72 7.38 -2.06
C ALA A 197 2.19 8.84 -2.06
N GLN A 198 1.83 9.59 -1.01
CA GLN A 198 2.33 10.93 -0.75
C GLN A 198 3.12 10.93 0.56
N ILE A 199 4.31 11.50 0.56
CA ILE A 199 5.13 11.66 1.77
C ILE A 199 4.45 12.64 2.71
N LEU A 200 4.25 12.24 3.96
CA LEU A 200 3.71 13.07 5.03
C LEU A 200 4.80 13.73 5.85
N ASP A 201 5.83 12.96 6.22
CA ASP A 201 6.95 13.41 7.06
C ASP A 201 8.20 12.60 6.76
N LYS A 202 9.37 13.20 7.02
CA LYS A 202 10.68 12.56 6.85
C LYS A 202 11.60 12.88 8.02
N GLN A 203 12.28 11.87 8.53
CA GLN A 203 13.27 11.98 9.60
C GLN A 203 14.50 11.12 9.24
N GLY A 204 15.52 11.79 8.68
CA GLY A 204 16.72 11.10 8.20
C GLY A 204 16.40 10.07 7.11
N ALA A 205 16.76 8.83 7.33
CA ALA A 205 16.50 7.70 6.45
C ALA A 205 15.10 7.07 6.64
N SER A 206 14.26 7.59 7.53
CA SER A 206 12.89 7.11 7.75
C SER A 206 11.88 8.15 7.27
N ALA A 207 10.78 7.71 6.69
CA ALA A 207 9.68 8.58 6.31
C ALA A 207 8.34 7.91 6.58
N THR A 208 7.28 8.72 6.65
CA THR A 208 5.90 8.28 6.62
C THR A 208 5.22 8.77 5.36
N ALA A 209 4.38 7.94 4.77
CA ALA A 209 3.60 8.28 3.60
C ALA A 209 2.15 7.79 3.74
N ILE A 210 1.23 8.43 3.06
CA ILE A 210 -0.16 7.97 2.96
C ILE A 210 -0.40 7.36 1.57
N VAL A 211 -1.07 6.22 1.50
CA VAL A 211 -1.51 5.66 0.23
C VAL A 211 -2.64 6.52 -0.33
N VAL A 212 -2.36 7.21 -1.43
CA VAL A 212 -3.34 8.08 -2.11
C VAL A 212 -4.26 7.26 -3.01
N TYR A 213 -3.66 6.28 -3.68
CA TYR A 213 -4.36 5.38 -4.60
C TYR A 213 -3.72 4.00 -4.58
N ALA A 214 -4.52 2.94 -4.69
CA ALA A 214 -4.04 1.57 -4.83
C ALA A 214 -4.62 0.92 -6.09
N CYS A 215 -3.74 0.37 -6.92
CA CYS A 215 -4.09 -0.47 -8.07
C CYS A 215 -4.31 -1.92 -7.64
N SER A 216 -3.61 -2.32 -6.61
CA SER A 216 -3.72 -3.60 -5.91
C SER A 216 -3.29 -3.43 -4.46
N GLU A 217 -3.25 -4.50 -3.70
CA GLU A 217 -2.74 -4.46 -2.32
C GLU A 217 -1.27 -3.98 -2.29
N VAL A 218 -0.99 -3.07 -1.37
CA VAL A 218 0.37 -2.60 -1.07
C VAL A 218 0.95 -3.47 0.04
N LEU A 219 2.19 -3.94 -0.13
CA LEU A 219 2.86 -4.85 0.82
C LEU A 219 4.17 -4.26 1.35
N ALA A 220 4.59 -4.75 2.51
CA ALA A 220 5.97 -4.54 2.96
C ALA A 220 6.96 -5.14 1.95
N GLY A 221 8.04 -4.42 1.68
CA GLY A 221 9.02 -4.76 0.65
C GLY A 221 8.78 -4.09 -0.70
N ASP A 222 7.58 -3.58 -0.99
CA ASP A 222 7.34 -2.77 -2.18
C ASP A 222 8.23 -1.51 -2.15
N THR A 223 8.71 -1.09 -3.31
CA THR A 223 9.61 0.06 -3.45
C THR A 223 8.85 1.31 -3.84
N ILE A 224 9.42 2.48 -3.54
CA ILE A 224 8.88 3.77 -3.96
C ILE A 224 9.80 4.45 -4.96
N GLU A 225 9.22 5.04 -6.01
CA GLU A 225 9.90 5.82 -7.04
C GLU A 225 9.22 7.17 -7.21
N PRO A 226 9.95 8.23 -7.58
CA PRO A 226 9.34 9.52 -7.86
C PRO A 226 8.21 9.41 -8.88
N TYR A 227 7.07 9.99 -8.57
CA TYR A 227 5.95 10.06 -9.50
C TYR A 227 6.19 11.19 -10.50
N VAL A 228 6.24 10.84 -11.79
CA VAL A 228 6.27 11.81 -12.88
C VAL A 228 4.89 11.81 -13.52
N ALA A 229 4.17 12.93 -13.37
CA ALA A 229 2.87 13.09 -14.00
C ALA A 229 3.00 12.99 -15.53
N GLN A 230 2.22 12.11 -16.12
CA GLN A 230 2.09 12.03 -17.58
C GLN A 230 0.80 12.73 -18.01
N PRO A 231 0.74 13.28 -19.23
CA PRO A 231 -0.51 13.82 -19.75
C PRO A 231 -1.63 12.78 -19.65
N ALA A 232 -2.78 13.16 -19.11
CA ALA A 232 -3.89 12.24 -18.92
C ALA A 232 -4.47 11.77 -20.26
N SER A 233 -4.48 12.65 -21.26
CA SER A 233 -5.02 12.38 -22.60
C SER A 233 -3.91 12.06 -23.60
N TYR A 234 -4.23 11.17 -24.53
CA TYR A 234 -3.43 10.93 -25.73
C TYR A 234 -4.40 10.73 -26.92
N THR A 235 -3.99 11.18 -28.09
CA THR A 235 -4.75 10.94 -29.30
C THR A 235 -4.44 9.56 -29.82
N VAL A 236 -5.46 8.75 -30.08
CA VAL A 236 -5.29 7.46 -30.72
C VAL A 236 -4.98 7.71 -32.21
N ALA A 237 -3.76 7.36 -32.62
CA ALA A 237 -3.32 7.60 -33.99
C ALA A 237 -3.99 6.61 -34.95
N ALA A 238 -4.53 7.14 -36.05
CA ALA A 238 -4.89 6.31 -37.19
C ALA A 238 -3.62 5.82 -37.89
N GLY A 239 -3.68 4.64 -38.51
CA GLY A 239 -2.55 4.06 -39.25
C GLY A 239 -2.89 2.68 -39.77
N THR A 240 -1.97 2.07 -40.52
CA THR A 240 -2.13 0.72 -41.02
C THR A 240 -1.13 -0.22 -40.30
N PRO A 241 -1.54 -1.48 -39.98
CA PRO A 241 -0.68 -2.41 -39.27
C PRO A 241 0.53 -2.83 -40.13
N ARG A 242 1.73 -2.79 -39.54
CA ARG A 242 2.99 -3.22 -40.19
C ARG A 242 3.40 -4.56 -39.60
N PHE A 243 3.29 -5.61 -40.44
CA PHE A 243 3.59 -7.01 -40.10
C PHE A 243 5.05 -7.43 -40.33
N ASP A 244 5.82 -6.60 -41.03
CA ASP A 244 7.20 -6.80 -41.39
C ASP A 244 8.16 -6.77 -40.20
N GLU A 245 7.91 -5.85 -39.25
CA GLU A 245 8.72 -5.68 -38.05
C GLU A 245 7.86 -5.73 -36.76
N PRO A 246 7.32 -6.89 -36.43
CA PRO A 246 6.44 -6.96 -35.26
C PRO A 246 7.22 -6.83 -33.94
N ALA A 247 6.59 -6.25 -32.95
CA ALA A 247 6.95 -6.44 -31.55
C ALA A 247 6.46 -7.80 -31.07
N ARG A 248 6.92 -8.21 -29.89
CA ARG A 248 6.46 -9.43 -29.21
C ARG A 248 5.93 -9.09 -27.83
N ILE A 249 4.87 -9.74 -27.42
CA ILE A 249 4.37 -9.67 -26.05
C ILE A 249 5.35 -10.41 -25.14
N ALA A 250 5.94 -9.69 -24.18
CA ALA A 250 6.95 -10.20 -23.27
C ALA A 250 6.33 -10.78 -21.98
N PHE A 251 5.42 -10.07 -21.34
CA PHE A 251 4.71 -10.49 -20.14
C PHE A 251 3.47 -9.61 -19.87
N GLY A 252 2.62 -10.04 -18.96
CA GLY A 252 1.49 -9.27 -18.45
C GLY A 252 1.63 -8.87 -16.99
N GLU A 253 0.56 -8.37 -16.43
CA GLU A 253 0.47 -8.05 -14.99
C GLU A 253 0.76 -9.26 -14.12
N TYR A 254 1.68 -9.13 -13.15
CA TYR A 254 2.09 -10.21 -12.24
C TYR A 254 2.49 -11.52 -12.95
N ASP A 255 3.22 -11.40 -14.06
CA ASP A 255 3.63 -12.55 -14.91
C ASP A 255 2.45 -13.34 -15.52
N ARG A 256 1.34 -12.66 -15.73
CA ARG A 256 0.20 -13.25 -16.42
C ARG A 256 0.59 -13.58 -17.86
N THR A 257 0.37 -14.82 -18.24
CA THR A 257 0.75 -15.33 -19.58
C THR A 257 -0.37 -15.18 -20.60
N VAL A 258 -1.61 -14.95 -20.16
CA VAL A 258 -2.80 -14.80 -21.01
C VAL A 258 -3.53 -13.53 -20.62
N ALA A 259 -4.03 -12.79 -21.58
CA ALA A 259 -4.76 -11.56 -21.36
C ALA A 259 -6.02 -11.46 -22.24
N ALA A 260 -6.99 -10.70 -21.71
CA ALA A 260 -8.28 -10.41 -22.31
C ALA A 260 -8.49 -8.88 -22.46
N ASN A 261 -9.68 -8.46 -22.88
CA ASN A 261 -10.05 -7.05 -23.02
C ASN A 261 -9.80 -6.25 -21.72
N GLY A 262 -9.28 -5.05 -21.88
CA GLY A 262 -8.98 -4.11 -20.79
C GLY A 262 -7.67 -4.38 -20.07
N GLN A 263 -7.03 -5.54 -20.26
CA GLN A 263 -5.80 -5.90 -19.56
C GLN A 263 -4.57 -5.32 -20.25
N LEU A 264 -3.50 -5.16 -19.46
CA LEU A 264 -2.23 -4.59 -19.92
C LEU A 264 -1.18 -5.68 -20.12
N MET A 265 -0.47 -5.58 -21.26
CA MET A 265 0.67 -6.42 -21.58
C MET A 265 1.87 -5.55 -21.94
N VAL A 266 3.07 -6.03 -21.70
CA VAL A 266 4.33 -5.36 -22.08
C VAL A 266 4.85 -5.98 -23.37
N ILE A 267 5.31 -5.12 -24.29
CA ILE A 267 5.97 -5.49 -25.54
C ILE A 267 7.45 -5.13 -25.50
N ASP A 268 8.27 -5.86 -26.26
CA ASP A 268 9.72 -5.74 -26.36
C ASP A 268 10.20 -4.62 -27.29
N ARG A 269 9.35 -3.62 -27.57
CA ARG A 269 9.69 -2.44 -28.36
C ARG A 269 9.20 -1.18 -27.69
N GLY A 270 10.00 -0.12 -27.78
CA GLY A 270 9.76 1.15 -27.14
C GLY A 270 10.09 2.36 -28.02
N LEU A 271 10.42 3.47 -27.37
CA LEU A 271 10.75 4.73 -28.04
C LEU A 271 11.89 4.57 -29.05
N MET A 272 12.91 3.76 -28.75
CA MET A 272 14.06 3.51 -29.62
C MET A 272 13.66 2.81 -30.94
N GLN A 273 12.49 2.17 -30.98
CA GLN A 273 11.91 1.55 -32.17
C GLN A 273 10.71 2.32 -32.72
N ASN A 274 10.63 3.64 -32.38
CA ASN A 274 9.58 4.55 -32.83
C ASN A 274 8.17 4.13 -32.37
N VAL A 275 8.06 3.54 -31.18
CA VAL A 275 6.78 3.30 -30.54
C VAL A 275 6.33 4.58 -29.81
N HIS A 276 5.06 4.97 -29.99
CA HIS A 276 4.50 6.17 -29.42
C HIS A 276 3.23 5.87 -28.63
N ARG A 277 2.99 6.65 -27.59
CA ARG A 277 1.75 6.57 -26.82
C ARG A 277 0.55 6.94 -27.70
N GLY A 278 -0.55 6.21 -27.56
CA GLY A 278 -1.74 6.37 -28.39
C GLY A 278 -1.66 5.63 -29.75
N GLN A 279 -0.55 4.98 -30.07
CA GLN A 279 -0.40 4.21 -31.29
C GLN A 279 -1.28 2.96 -31.22
N ARG A 280 -2.07 2.72 -32.28
CA ARG A 280 -2.87 1.49 -32.42
C ARG A 280 -1.98 0.32 -32.75
N VAL A 281 -2.41 -0.86 -32.34
CA VAL A 281 -1.72 -2.12 -32.62
C VAL A 281 -2.72 -3.20 -33.04
N THR A 282 -2.22 -4.12 -33.88
CA THR A 282 -2.90 -5.36 -34.23
C THR A 282 -2.11 -6.52 -33.67
N ILE A 283 -2.76 -7.38 -32.87
CA ILE A 283 -2.15 -8.56 -32.25
C ILE A 283 -2.42 -9.75 -33.16
N PHE A 284 -1.39 -10.55 -33.44
CA PHE A 284 -1.51 -11.63 -34.42
C PHE A 284 -0.58 -12.80 -34.14
N ARG A 285 -0.86 -13.93 -34.76
CA ARG A 285 0.00 -15.12 -34.82
C ARG A 285 0.39 -15.44 -36.28
N ARG A 286 1.62 -15.87 -36.50
CA ARG A 286 2.00 -16.44 -37.80
C ARG A 286 1.45 -17.85 -37.90
N ARG A 287 0.83 -18.17 -39.04
CA ARG A 287 0.43 -19.54 -39.39
C ARG A 287 1.62 -20.32 -39.91
N GLN A 288 1.63 -21.64 -39.73
CA GLN A 288 2.62 -22.50 -40.37
C GLN A 288 2.38 -22.52 -41.89
N GLY A 289 3.37 -22.08 -42.64
CA GLY A 289 3.35 -21.92 -44.11
C GLY A 289 3.47 -20.47 -44.54
N ASP A 290 4.51 -20.15 -45.31
CA ASP A 290 4.90 -18.76 -45.67
C ASP A 290 3.90 -18.00 -46.53
N ALA A 291 2.88 -18.66 -47.09
CA ALA A 291 1.85 -18.07 -47.96
C ALA A 291 0.54 -17.70 -47.28
N LEU A 292 0.38 -18.01 -45.99
CA LEU A 292 -0.91 -17.74 -45.29
C LEU A 292 -0.89 -16.36 -44.63
N PRO A 293 -2.01 -15.62 -44.72
CA PRO A 293 -2.14 -14.34 -43.99
C PRO A 293 -2.07 -14.56 -42.48
N PRO A 294 -1.54 -13.57 -41.71
CA PRO A 294 -1.46 -13.67 -40.29
C PRO A 294 -2.86 -13.87 -39.68
N LEU A 295 -2.94 -14.67 -38.62
CA LEU A 295 -4.15 -14.83 -37.82
C LEU A 295 -4.26 -13.64 -36.87
N ILE A 296 -5.21 -12.75 -37.11
CA ILE A 296 -5.49 -11.62 -36.20
C ILE A 296 -6.24 -12.14 -35.00
N ILE A 297 -5.73 -11.85 -33.82
CA ILE A 297 -6.32 -12.30 -32.53
C ILE A 297 -6.78 -11.15 -31.63
N GLY A 298 -6.38 -9.91 -31.94
CA GLY A 298 -6.84 -8.77 -31.18
C GLY A 298 -6.34 -7.44 -31.68
N GLU A 299 -6.81 -6.38 -31.04
CA GLU A 299 -6.41 -5.00 -31.26
C GLU A 299 -6.21 -4.30 -29.92
N GLY A 300 -5.39 -3.26 -29.92
CA GLY A 300 -5.14 -2.48 -28.70
C GLY A 300 -4.48 -1.14 -28.98
N VAL A 301 -4.08 -0.47 -27.91
CA VAL A 301 -3.44 0.85 -27.93
C VAL A 301 -2.26 0.89 -26.99
N ILE A 302 -1.18 1.52 -27.40
CA ILE A 302 -0.01 1.79 -26.55
C ILE A 302 -0.36 2.86 -25.52
N VAL A 303 -0.30 2.52 -24.24
CA VAL A 303 -0.65 3.41 -23.12
C VAL A 303 0.55 4.03 -22.42
N THR A 304 1.67 3.32 -22.35
CA THR A 304 2.94 3.86 -21.83
C THR A 304 4.09 3.42 -22.72
N VAL A 305 5.13 4.25 -22.82
CA VAL A 305 6.32 3.98 -23.63
C VAL A 305 7.57 4.23 -22.80
N ARG A 306 8.53 3.33 -22.94
CA ARG A 306 9.88 3.37 -22.38
C ARG A 306 10.90 3.33 -23.50
N PRO A 307 12.19 3.53 -23.25
CA PRO A 307 13.20 3.47 -24.31
C PRO A 307 13.16 2.17 -25.12
N ASP A 308 13.01 1.03 -24.47
CA ASP A 308 13.14 -0.32 -25.04
C ASP A 308 11.87 -1.18 -24.97
N SER A 309 10.82 -0.67 -24.34
CA SER A 309 9.59 -1.40 -24.12
C SER A 309 8.37 -0.48 -24.08
N ALA A 310 7.18 -1.03 -24.20
CA ALA A 310 5.93 -0.29 -24.04
C ALA A 310 4.85 -1.18 -23.41
N ALA A 311 3.90 -0.56 -22.70
CA ALA A 311 2.69 -1.26 -22.29
C ALA A 311 1.56 -0.98 -23.29
N LEU A 312 0.93 -2.02 -23.73
CA LEU A 312 -0.28 -1.97 -24.54
C LEU A 312 -1.50 -2.35 -23.70
N ARG A 313 -2.60 -1.66 -23.90
CA ARG A 313 -3.93 -2.06 -23.42
C ARG A 313 -4.63 -2.81 -24.55
N ILE A 314 -5.19 -3.96 -24.22
CA ILE A 314 -5.98 -4.76 -25.16
C ILE A 314 -7.39 -4.19 -25.17
N ASP A 315 -7.86 -3.71 -26.34
CA ASP A 315 -9.19 -3.12 -26.49
C ASP A 315 -10.20 -4.15 -27.03
N ARG A 316 -9.77 -5.08 -27.86
CA ARG A 316 -10.62 -6.14 -28.44
C ARG A 316 -9.82 -7.40 -28.69
N VAL A 317 -10.43 -8.56 -28.42
CA VAL A 317 -9.87 -9.87 -28.76
C VAL A 317 -10.90 -10.73 -29.52
N THR A 318 -10.38 -11.56 -30.43
CA THR A 318 -11.12 -12.64 -31.09
C THR A 318 -10.67 -14.00 -30.58
N ASP A 319 -9.47 -14.06 -29.96
CA ASP A 319 -8.91 -15.23 -29.29
C ASP A 319 -8.05 -14.75 -28.13
N ALA A 320 -7.71 -15.65 -27.18
CA ALA A 320 -6.86 -15.34 -26.04
C ALA A 320 -5.48 -14.81 -26.49
N VAL A 321 -5.12 -13.61 -26.02
CA VAL A 321 -3.80 -13.03 -26.26
C VAL A 321 -2.81 -13.63 -25.26
N MET A 322 -1.66 -14.11 -25.77
CA MET A 322 -0.65 -14.81 -24.97
C MET A 322 0.72 -14.14 -25.04
N VAL A 323 1.52 -14.38 -24.02
CA VAL A 323 2.96 -14.07 -24.06
C VAL A 323 3.59 -14.79 -25.28
N GLY A 324 4.39 -14.05 -26.05
CA GLY A 324 4.98 -14.52 -27.30
C GLY A 324 4.19 -14.18 -28.56
N ASP A 325 2.92 -13.78 -28.46
CA ASP A 325 2.15 -13.28 -29.60
C ASP A 325 2.78 -12.02 -30.19
N LEU A 326 2.59 -11.83 -31.48
CA LEU A 326 3.19 -10.74 -32.24
C LEU A 326 2.27 -9.52 -32.29
N VAL A 327 2.87 -8.34 -32.32
CA VAL A 327 2.19 -7.05 -32.33
C VAL A 327 2.65 -6.22 -33.52
N ALA A 328 1.75 -5.97 -34.47
CA ALA A 328 1.96 -5.06 -35.57
C ALA A 328 1.58 -3.64 -35.16
N LEU A 329 2.55 -2.73 -35.14
CA LEU A 329 2.36 -1.33 -34.86
C LEU A 329 1.72 -0.64 -36.06
N HIS A 330 0.71 0.22 -35.87
CA HIS A 330 0.12 1.02 -36.92
C HIS A 330 1.01 2.24 -37.21
N ARG A 331 1.38 2.43 -38.47
CA ARG A 331 2.18 3.58 -38.95
C ARG A 331 1.53 4.24 -40.17
#